data_f40734b6a3e2d251c61a95e60d31bea0
#
_entry.id   f40734b6a3e2d251c61a95e60d31bea0
#
_cell.length_a   1.000
_cell.length_b   1.000
_cell.length_c   1.000
_cell.angle_alpha   90.00
_cell.angle_beta   90.00
_cell.angle_gamma   90.00
#
_symmetry.space_group_name_H-M   'P 1'
#
loop_
_entity.id
_entity.type
_entity.pdbx_description
1 polymer ?
#
loop_
_entity_poly.entity_id
_entity_poly.type
_entity_poly.pdbx_seq_one_letter_code
_entity_poly.pdbx_strand_id
1 'polypeptide(L)'
;IMNILSISASFGMLVVVFQWGWGSDLLGFSPQPIDSTNPIIMFCIVFGLSMDYEVLMLSRIHEEWERTGDNTTAVANGLQRTGRLITGAAAIMVVVFSSFGFSSVLILKQIGFGLALAILIDATIVRALLVPATMRLMGKWNWWTPAWLPGSVANRTAMSTTESE
;
A
#
# COMPACT_ATOMS: atom_id res chain seq x y z
N ILE A 1 8.35 -4.02 4.06
CA ILE A 1 8.31 -5.40 3.55
C ILE A 1 7.15 -5.54 2.56
N MET A 2 5.92 -5.14 2.91
CA MET A 2 4.73 -5.28 2.05
C MET A 2 4.87 -4.55 0.72
N ASN A 3 5.37 -3.32 0.72
CA ASN A 3 5.59 -2.54 -0.50
C ASN A 3 6.63 -3.17 -1.42
N ILE A 4 7.70 -3.76 -0.85
CA ILE A 4 8.70 -4.48 -1.63
C ILE A 4 8.07 -5.70 -2.32
N LEU A 5 7.20 -6.43 -1.63
CA LEU A 5 6.50 -7.58 -2.18
C LEU A 5 5.58 -7.19 -3.34
N SER A 6 4.83 -6.10 -3.20
CA SER A 6 3.95 -5.54 -4.23
C SER A 6 4.73 -5.16 -5.49
N ILE A 7 5.84 -4.45 -5.30
CA ILE A 7 6.70 -3.99 -6.39
C ILE A 7 7.38 -5.16 -7.07
N SER A 8 7.89 -6.13 -6.30
CA SER A 8 8.52 -7.34 -6.86
C SER A 8 7.54 -8.18 -7.70
N ALA A 9 6.30 -8.33 -7.22
CA ALA A 9 5.25 -9.02 -7.96
C ALA A 9 4.91 -8.31 -9.28
N SER A 10 4.78 -6.98 -9.24
CA SER A 10 4.51 -6.16 -10.41
C SER A 10 5.65 -6.20 -11.41
N PHE A 11 6.89 -6.15 -10.92
CA PHE A 11 8.06 -6.27 -11.76
C PHE A 11 8.19 -7.65 -12.42
N GLY A 12 7.91 -8.73 -11.65
CA GLY A 12 7.84 -10.07 -12.20
C GLY A 12 6.83 -10.18 -13.34
N MET A 13 5.65 -9.55 -13.18
CA MET A 13 4.63 -9.53 -14.23
C MET A 13 5.04 -8.70 -15.45
N LEU A 14 5.76 -7.59 -15.26
CA LEU A 14 6.34 -6.83 -16.36
C LEU A 14 7.32 -7.67 -17.19
N VAL A 15 8.17 -8.45 -16.53
CA VAL A 15 9.10 -9.37 -17.21
C VAL A 15 8.31 -10.39 -18.05
N VAL A 16 7.28 -11.00 -17.48
CA VAL A 16 6.45 -11.99 -18.19
C VAL A 16 5.76 -11.36 -19.41
N VAL A 17 5.21 -10.17 -19.27
CA VAL A 17 4.47 -9.50 -20.35
C VAL A 17 5.42 -8.95 -21.41
N PHE A 18 6.41 -8.13 -21.02
CA PHE A 18 7.22 -7.40 -21.98
C PHE A 18 8.48 -8.12 -22.44
N GLN A 19 9.07 -8.99 -21.63
CA GLN A 19 10.27 -9.71 -21.97
C GLN A 19 9.96 -11.08 -22.59
N TRP A 20 8.97 -11.81 -22.04
CA TRP A 20 8.53 -13.09 -22.60
C TRP A 20 7.47 -12.92 -23.68
N GLY A 21 6.91 -11.72 -23.86
CA GLY A 21 5.95 -11.41 -24.91
C GLY A 21 4.55 -11.96 -24.67
N TRP A 22 4.19 -12.27 -23.42
CA TRP A 22 2.85 -12.75 -23.09
C TRP A 22 1.83 -11.62 -23.28
N GLY A 23 1.04 -11.70 -24.35
CA GLY A 23 0.10 -10.64 -24.72
C GLY A 23 0.66 -9.57 -25.67
N SER A 24 1.83 -9.81 -26.28
CA SER A 24 2.43 -8.89 -27.28
C SER A 24 1.47 -8.57 -28.42
N ASP A 25 0.68 -9.56 -28.89
CA ASP A 25 -0.29 -9.38 -29.96
C ASP A 25 -1.47 -8.47 -29.56
N LEU A 26 -1.88 -8.54 -28.28
CA LEU A 26 -2.97 -7.73 -27.75
C LEU A 26 -2.57 -6.27 -27.51
N LEU A 27 -1.33 -6.07 -27.09
CA LEU A 27 -0.80 -4.75 -26.72
C LEU A 27 0.02 -4.10 -27.86
N GLY A 28 0.21 -4.79 -28.99
CA GLY A 28 0.83 -4.28 -30.19
C GLY A 28 2.27 -3.81 -30.01
N PHE A 29 3.13 -4.64 -29.36
CA PHE A 29 4.55 -4.33 -29.20
C PHE A 29 5.42 -5.55 -29.52
N SER A 30 6.67 -5.34 -29.87
CA SER A 30 7.67 -6.42 -29.98
C SER A 30 8.32 -6.66 -28.61
N PRO A 31 8.52 -7.92 -28.22
CA PRO A 31 9.23 -8.25 -26.99
C PRO A 31 10.61 -7.61 -26.96
N GLN A 32 10.91 -6.87 -25.91
CA GLN A 32 12.21 -6.21 -25.73
C GLN A 32 12.63 -6.27 -24.26
N PRO A 33 13.94 -6.23 -23.97
CA PRO A 33 14.44 -6.13 -22.62
C PRO A 33 13.86 -4.88 -21.91
N ILE A 34 13.55 -5.01 -20.64
CA ILE A 34 13.12 -3.90 -19.82
C ILE A 34 14.33 -3.04 -19.50
N ASP A 35 14.21 -1.72 -19.70
CA ASP A 35 15.26 -0.77 -19.31
C ASP A 35 15.48 -0.83 -17.78
N SER A 36 16.75 -0.85 -17.37
CA SER A 36 17.14 -0.94 -15.96
C SER A 36 16.67 0.26 -15.12
N THR A 37 16.31 1.36 -15.75
CA THR A 37 15.80 2.57 -15.09
C THR A 37 14.33 2.42 -14.68
N ASN A 38 13.55 1.62 -15.42
CA ASN A 38 12.12 1.43 -15.16
C ASN A 38 11.80 0.90 -13.75
N PRO A 39 12.50 -0.11 -13.21
CA PRO A 39 12.27 -0.60 -11.85
C PRO A 39 12.48 0.48 -10.80
N ILE A 40 13.49 1.32 -10.97
CA ILE A 40 13.83 2.39 -10.02
C ILE A 40 12.72 3.44 -9.99
N ILE A 41 12.28 3.90 -11.17
CA ILE A 41 11.19 4.87 -11.30
C ILE A 41 9.90 4.31 -10.69
N MET A 42 9.55 3.08 -11.04
CA MET A 42 8.37 2.42 -10.51
C MET A 42 8.43 2.25 -8.98
N PHE A 43 9.60 1.85 -8.47
CA PHE A 43 9.80 1.74 -7.03
C PHE A 43 9.55 3.07 -6.33
N CYS A 44 10.15 4.17 -6.80
CA CYS A 44 9.98 5.48 -6.20
C CYS A 44 8.52 5.95 -6.19
N ILE A 45 7.82 5.78 -7.32
CA ILE A 45 6.42 6.22 -7.45
C ILE A 45 5.49 5.36 -6.58
N VAL A 46 5.57 4.04 -6.69
CA VAL A 46 4.70 3.13 -5.93
C VAL A 46 4.97 3.25 -4.44
N PHE A 47 6.25 3.34 -4.04
CA PHE A 47 6.61 3.50 -2.63
C PHE A 47 6.04 4.79 -2.04
N GLY A 48 6.20 5.93 -2.75
CA GLY A 48 5.64 7.21 -2.28
C GLY A 48 4.12 7.17 -2.15
N LEU A 49 3.43 6.72 -3.20
CA LEU A 49 1.98 6.60 -3.19
C LEU A 49 1.46 5.64 -2.12
N SER A 50 2.11 4.49 -1.97
CA SER A 50 1.69 3.48 -0.99
C SER A 50 1.86 3.96 0.44
N MET A 51 2.97 4.66 0.72
CA MET A 51 3.29 5.19 2.04
C MET A 51 2.22 6.17 2.54
N ASP A 52 1.78 7.10 1.68
CA ASP A 52 0.78 8.10 2.04
C ASP A 52 -0.55 7.47 2.48
N TYR A 53 -1.02 6.47 1.74
CA TYR A 53 -2.26 5.78 2.07
C TYR A 53 -2.10 4.83 3.28
N GLU A 54 -0.92 4.24 3.46
CA GLU A 54 -0.63 3.38 4.61
C GLU A 54 -0.65 4.18 5.91
N VAL A 55 -0.02 5.36 5.93
CA VAL A 55 -0.05 6.27 7.09
C VAL A 55 -1.47 6.71 7.40
N LEU A 56 -2.26 7.09 6.38
CA LEU A 56 -3.66 7.48 6.58
C LEU A 56 -4.50 6.34 7.18
N MET A 57 -4.32 5.12 6.68
CA MET A 57 -5.04 3.95 7.18
C MET A 57 -4.64 3.62 8.62
N LEU A 58 -3.34 3.59 8.91
CA LEU A 58 -2.82 3.28 10.24
C LEU A 58 -3.27 4.33 11.26
N SER A 59 -3.28 5.62 10.91
CA SER A 59 -3.75 6.67 11.82
C SER A 59 -5.23 6.50 12.18
N ARG A 60 -6.08 6.10 11.22
CA ARG A 60 -7.50 5.81 11.49
C ARG A 60 -7.73 4.55 12.31
N ILE A 61 -6.93 3.51 12.10
CA ILE A 61 -6.99 2.30 12.92
C ILE A 61 -6.53 2.63 14.35
N HIS A 62 -5.51 3.47 14.50
CA HIS A 62 -5.03 3.91 15.83
C HIS A 62 -6.10 4.72 16.58
N GLU A 63 -6.76 5.66 15.94
CA GLU A 63 -7.87 6.43 16.49
C GLU A 63 -9.01 5.52 16.98
N GLU A 64 -9.39 4.52 16.20
CA GLU A 64 -10.40 3.55 16.59
C GLU A 64 -9.94 2.63 17.75
N TRP A 65 -8.66 2.29 17.79
CA TRP A 65 -8.10 1.52 18.90
C TRP A 65 -8.10 2.32 20.21
N GLU A 66 -7.74 3.60 20.19
CA GLU A 66 -7.83 4.46 21.37
C GLU A 66 -9.27 4.57 21.89
N ARG A 67 -10.26 4.52 21.00
CA ARG A 67 -11.66 4.61 21.35
C ARG A 67 -12.25 3.31 21.87
N THR A 68 -11.85 2.16 21.34
CA THR A 68 -12.47 0.86 21.60
C THR A 68 -11.69 -0.05 22.54
N GLY A 69 -10.35 0.10 22.57
CA GLY A 69 -9.45 -0.78 23.31
C GLY A 69 -9.32 -2.20 22.74
N ASP A 70 -10.09 -2.52 21.68
CA ASP A 70 -10.06 -3.83 21.03
C ASP A 70 -9.43 -3.75 19.63
N ASN A 71 -8.31 -4.48 19.44
CA ASN A 71 -7.55 -4.48 18.20
C ASN A 71 -8.38 -4.96 16.99
N THR A 72 -9.21 -5.96 17.19
CA THR A 72 -9.99 -6.55 16.08
C THR A 72 -11.04 -5.57 15.57
N THR A 73 -11.74 -4.92 16.48
CA THR A 73 -12.77 -3.91 16.17
C THR A 73 -12.12 -2.65 15.58
N ALA A 74 -10.97 -2.21 16.10
CA ALA A 74 -10.25 -1.06 15.60
C ALA A 74 -9.79 -1.26 14.16
N VAL A 75 -9.22 -2.41 13.83
CA VAL A 75 -8.79 -2.74 12.45
C VAL A 75 -9.99 -2.80 11.51
N ALA A 76 -11.09 -3.45 11.91
CA ALA A 76 -12.29 -3.55 11.08
C ALA A 76 -12.91 -2.17 10.79
N ASN A 77 -13.10 -1.35 11.81
CA ASN A 77 -13.71 -0.03 11.67
C ASN A 77 -12.79 0.96 10.93
N GLY A 78 -11.51 0.97 11.23
CA GLY A 78 -10.53 1.81 10.55
C GLY A 78 -10.46 1.48 9.06
N LEU A 79 -10.43 0.20 8.71
CA LEU A 79 -10.43 -0.25 7.32
C LEU A 79 -11.76 0.10 6.61
N GLN A 80 -12.89 -0.05 7.28
CA GLN A 80 -14.20 0.29 6.72
C GLN A 80 -14.32 1.78 6.40
N ARG A 81 -13.82 2.65 7.28
CA ARG A 81 -13.87 4.11 7.10
C ARG A 81 -12.93 4.60 5.99
N THR A 82 -11.72 4.05 5.91
CA THR A 82 -10.71 4.46 4.92
C THR A 82 -10.81 3.69 3.60
N GLY A 83 -11.38 2.49 3.61
CA GLY A 83 -11.41 1.59 2.47
C GLY A 83 -12.04 2.22 1.21
N ARG A 84 -13.15 2.95 1.36
CA ARG A 84 -13.80 3.65 0.24
C ARG A 84 -12.88 4.70 -0.41
N LEU A 85 -12.19 5.51 0.40
CA LEU A 85 -11.28 6.54 -0.10
C LEU A 85 -10.08 5.90 -0.82
N ILE A 86 -9.47 4.90 -0.19
CA ILE A 86 -8.30 4.21 -0.73
C ILE A 86 -8.66 3.48 -2.03
N THR A 87 -9.78 2.74 -2.05
CA THR A 87 -10.21 2.01 -3.24
C THR A 87 -10.57 2.96 -4.39
N GLY A 88 -11.26 4.07 -4.08
CA GLY A 88 -11.58 5.09 -5.08
C GLY A 88 -10.33 5.74 -5.68
N ALA A 89 -9.38 6.12 -4.84
CA ALA A 89 -8.13 6.70 -5.30
C ALA A 89 -7.30 5.69 -6.12
N ALA A 90 -7.19 4.44 -5.65
CA ALA A 90 -6.51 3.38 -6.38
C ALA A 90 -7.15 3.11 -7.74
N ALA A 91 -8.49 3.09 -7.82
CA ALA A 91 -9.21 2.90 -9.08
C ALA A 91 -8.90 4.02 -10.09
N ILE A 92 -8.91 5.28 -9.64
CA ILE A 92 -8.55 6.42 -10.49
C ILE A 92 -7.11 6.28 -11.00
N MET A 93 -6.17 5.96 -10.11
CA MET A 93 -4.76 5.80 -10.50
C MET A 93 -4.58 4.64 -11.47
N VAL A 94 -5.22 3.50 -11.26
CA VAL A 94 -5.17 2.36 -12.19
C VAL A 94 -5.67 2.78 -13.56
N VAL A 95 -6.77 3.52 -13.65
CA VAL A 95 -7.30 4.02 -14.93
C VAL A 95 -6.31 4.98 -15.60
N VAL A 96 -5.77 5.94 -14.84
CA VAL A 96 -4.79 6.93 -15.35
C VAL A 96 -3.54 6.24 -15.86
N PHE A 97 -2.93 5.36 -15.09
CA PHE A 97 -1.71 4.67 -15.51
C PHE A 97 -1.97 3.65 -16.63
N SER A 98 -3.13 3.00 -16.66
CA SER A 98 -3.53 2.13 -17.76
C SER A 98 -3.67 2.88 -19.08
N SER A 99 -4.02 4.17 -19.06
CA SER A 99 -4.09 4.99 -20.27
C SER A 99 -2.74 5.14 -20.97
N PHE A 100 -1.63 5.12 -20.21
CA PHE A 100 -0.28 5.10 -20.80
C PHE A 100 0.02 3.79 -21.54
N GLY A 101 -0.70 2.71 -21.27
CA GLY A 101 -0.62 1.46 -22.02
C GLY A 101 -0.96 1.62 -23.51
N PHE A 102 -1.72 2.65 -23.88
CA PHE A 102 -2.04 2.99 -25.26
C PHE A 102 -1.02 3.94 -25.93
N SER A 103 0.03 4.33 -25.21
CA SER A 103 1.09 5.18 -25.75
C SER A 103 1.86 4.48 -26.88
N SER A 104 2.30 5.24 -27.88
CA SER A 104 3.21 4.75 -28.92
C SER A 104 4.65 4.59 -28.41
N VAL A 105 4.99 5.21 -27.27
CA VAL A 105 6.32 5.14 -26.66
C VAL A 105 6.40 3.93 -25.74
N LEU A 106 7.27 2.97 -26.06
CA LEU A 106 7.38 1.71 -25.35
C LEU A 106 7.70 1.88 -23.85
N ILE A 107 8.59 2.80 -23.51
CA ILE A 107 8.96 3.10 -22.10
C ILE A 107 7.73 3.57 -21.31
N LEU A 108 6.93 4.48 -21.85
CA LEU A 108 5.69 4.95 -21.22
C LEU A 108 4.68 3.82 -21.06
N LYS A 109 4.58 2.93 -22.06
CA LYS A 109 3.71 1.74 -22.00
C LYS A 109 4.16 0.79 -20.89
N GLN A 110 5.43 0.51 -20.75
CA GLN A 110 5.99 -0.34 -19.69
C GLN A 110 5.75 0.25 -18.31
N ILE A 111 6.09 1.55 -18.11
CA ILE A 111 5.90 2.23 -16.83
C ILE A 111 4.41 2.29 -16.48
N GLY A 112 3.55 2.68 -17.40
CA GLY A 112 2.11 2.80 -17.16
C GLY A 112 1.46 1.47 -16.77
N PHE A 113 1.73 0.42 -17.55
CA PHE A 113 1.22 -0.92 -17.25
C PHE A 113 1.75 -1.44 -15.91
N GLY A 114 3.06 -1.28 -15.66
CA GLY A 114 3.67 -1.72 -14.42
C GLY A 114 3.12 -0.99 -13.19
N LEU A 115 2.94 0.33 -13.28
CA LEU A 115 2.36 1.13 -12.19
C LEU A 115 0.89 0.77 -11.96
N ALA A 116 0.09 0.62 -13.01
CA ALA A 116 -1.30 0.21 -12.88
C ALA A 116 -1.43 -1.13 -12.15
N LEU A 117 -0.60 -2.10 -12.54
CA LEU A 117 -0.59 -3.42 -11.93
C LEU A 117 -0.07 -3.37 -10.49
N ALA A 118 0.99 -2.61 -10.22
CA ALA A 118 1.54 -2.44 -8.88
C ALA A 118 0.50 -1.87 -7.92
N ILE A 119 -0.21 -0.82 -8.32
CA ILE A 119 -1.25 -0.19 -7.53
C ILE A 119 -2.44 -1.14 -7.32
N LEU A 120 -2.81 -1.91 -8.34
CA LEU A 120 -3.87 -2.89 -8.23
C LEU A 120 -3.54 -3.98 -7.21
N ILE A 121 -2.33 -4.53 -7.27
CA ILE A 121 -1.84 -5.55 -6.31
C ILE A 121 -1.75 -4.95 -4.91
N ASP A 122 -1.20 -3.74 -4.78
CA ASP A 122 -1.08 -3.05 -3.50
C ASP A 122 -2.45 -2.81 -2.85
N ALA A 123 -3.39 -2.24 -3.59
CA ALA A 123 -4.72 -1.92 -3.07
C ALA A 123 -5.55 -3.17 -2.72
N THR A 124 -5.43 -4.25 -3.50
CA THR A 124 -6.25 -5.46 -3.32
C THR A 124 -5.58 -6.48 -2.40
N ILE A 125 -4.37 -6.94 -2.71
CA ILE A 125 -3.72 -8.03 -1.97
C ILE A 125 -3.05 -7.51 -0.71
N VAL A 126 -2.23 -6.46 -0.84
CA VAL A 126 -1.43 -6.01 0.29
C VAL A 126 -2.32 -5.29 1.30
N ARG A 127 -3.06 -4.30 0.87
CA ARG A 127 -3.79 -3.41 1.77
C ARG A 127 -5.13 -3.98 2.25
N ALA A 128 -5.89 -4.63 1.37
CA ALA A 128 -7.18 -5.19 1.76
C ALA A 128 -7.05 -6.53 2.49
N LEU A 129 -5.97 -7.28 2.27
CA LEU A 129 -5.81 -8.62 2.82
C LEU A 129 -4.62 -8.74 3.78
N LEU A 130 -3.40 -8.39 3.35
CA LEU A 130 -2.17 -8.60 4.13
C LEU A 130 -2.09 -7.69 5.35
N VAL A 131 -2.39 -6.40 5.21
CA VAL A 131 -2.31 -5.44 6.33
C VAL A 131 -3.28 -5.83 7.46
N PRO A 132 -4.59 -6.02 7.23
CA PRO A 132 -5.49 -6.41 8.31
C PRO A 132 -5.18 -7.80 8.86
N ALA A 133 -4.71 -8.74 8.04
CA ALA A 133 -4.32 -10.06 8.51
C ALA A 133 -3.12 -10.00 9.46
N THR A 134 -2.07 -9.27 9.11
CA THR A 134 -0.88 -9.10 9.95
C THR A 134 -1.21 -8.34 11.24
N MET A 135 -2.02 -7.28 11.18
CA MET A 135 -2.44 -6.54 12.36
C MET A 135 -3.29 -7.38 13.32
N ARG A 136 -4.11 -8.29 12.79
CA ARG A 136 -4.86 -9.25 13.61
C ARG A 136 -3.95 -10.28 14.27
N LEU A 137 -2.98 -10.81 13.53
CA LEU A 137 -2.02 -11.78 14.05
C LEU A 137 -1.12 -11.19 15.14
N MET A 138 -0.67 -9.96 14.96
CA MET A 138 0.17 -9.27 15.93
C MET A 138 -0.63 -8.81 17.18
N GLY A 139 -1.93 -8.60 17.08
CA GLY A 139 -2.80 -8.26 18.21
C GLY A 139 -2.28 -7.08 19.04
N LYS A 140 -2.01 -7.32 20.33
CA LYS A 140 -1.50 -6.27 21.26
C LYS A 140 -0.11 -5.77 20.91
N TRP A 141 0.70 -6.54 20.19
CA TRP A 141 2.05 -6.14 19.78
C TRP A 141 2.06 -4.96 18.79
N ASN A 142 0.98 -4.72 18.06
CA ASN A 142 0.83 -3.55 17.19
C ASN A 142 0.90 -2.23 17.96
N TRP A 143 0.52 -2.25 19.23
CA TRP A 143 0.35 -1.06 20.07
C TRP A 143 1.43 -0.94 21.13
N TRP A 144 2.46 -1.78 21.05
CA TRP A 144 3.57 -1.71 21.98
C TRP A 144 4.41 -0.46 21.70
N THR A 145 4.28 0.49 22.61
CA THR A 145 5.11 1.72 22.59
C THR A 145 6.10 1.65 23.74
N PRO A 146 7.41 1.87 23.50
CA PRO A 146 8.38 1.97 24.56
C PRO A 146 8.01 3.08 25.56
N ALA A 147 8.16 2.84 26.86
CA ALA A 147 7.74 3.76 27.91
C ALA A 147 8.43 5.14 27.90
N TRP A 148 9.53 5.28 27.15
CA TRP A 148 10.29 6.52 26.99
C TRP A 148 9.72 7.47 25.93
N LEU A 149 8.75 7.02 25.10
CA LEU A 149 8.11 7.88 24.11
C LEU A 149 7.03 8.75 24.77
N PRO A 150 7.04 10.09 24.55
CA PRO A 150 5.96 10.96 25.01
C PRO A 150 4.64 10.56 24.33
N GLY A 151 3.61 10.24 25.14
CA GLY A 151 2.31 9.76 24.66
C GLY A 151 2.07 8.26 24.87
N SER A 152 3.01 7.52 25.48
CA SER A 152 2.77 6.14 25.90
C SER A 152 1.63 6.07 26.94
N VAL A 153 0.85 4.96 26.91
CA VAL A 153 -0.28 4.75 27.83
C VAL A 153 0.17 4.88 29.29
N ALA A 154 1.41 4.47 29.61
CA ALA A 154 2.01 4.63 30.93
C ALA A 154 2.13 6.08 31.39
N ASN A 155 2.36 7.01 30.46
CA ASN A 155 2.52 8.44 30.78
C ASN A 155 1.17 9.14 30.97
N ARG A 156 0.08 8.66 30.35
CA ARG A 156 -1.28 9.16 30.56
C ARG A 156 -1.82 8.79 31.94
N THR A 157 -1.55 7.60 32.42
CA THR A 157 -1.95 7.16 33.75
C THR A 157 -1.24 7.93 34.86
N ALA A 158 0.03 8.28 34.64
CA ALA A 158 0.78 9.11 35.58
C ALA A 158 0.30 10.57 35.64
N MET A 159 -0.14 11.14 34.52
CA MET A 159 -0.70 12.51 34.46
C MET A 159 -2.09 12.58 35.11
N SER A 160 -2.93 11.56 34.94
CA SER A 160 -4.27 11.55 35.53
C SER A 160 -4.27 11.40 37.06
N THR A 161 -3.22 10.83 37.65
CA THR A 161 -3.07 10.72 39.12
C THR A 161 -2.54 12.00 39.75
N THR A 162 -1.83 12.85 39.01
CA THR A 162 -1.35 14.16 39.49
C THR A 162 -2.37 15.27 39.43
N GLU A 163 -3.44 15.13 38.63
CA GLU A 163 -4.54 16.11 38.57
C GLU A 163 -5.65 15.85 39.63
N SER A 164 -5.58 14.74 40.35
CA SER A 164 -6.57 14.37 41.38
C SER A 164 -6.12 14.66 42.82
N GLU A 165 -4.92 15.24 43.03
CA GLU A 165 -4.43 15.74 44.31
C GLU A 165 -4.45 17.30 44.37
#